data_ac1f50160f036afd5d48e6433f8fa394
#
_entry.id   ac1f50160f036afd5d48e6433f8fa394
#
_cell.length_a   1.000
_cell.length_b   1.000
_cell.length_c   1.000
_cell.angle_alpha   90.00
_cell.angle_beta   90.00
_cell.angle_gamma   90.00
#
_symmetry.space_group_name_H-M   'P 1'
#
loop_
_entity.id
_entity.type
_entity.pdbx_description
1 polymer ?
#
loop_
_entity_poly.entity_id
_entity_poly.type
_entity_poly.pdbx_seq_one_letter_code
_entity_poly.pdbx_strand_id
1 'polypeptide(L)'
;MAYPIDRRSLMAGAALGSITLLSTEAEAQPHAAAATPEIYELRTYHLVNGPMKERLDAYLKDAFLPAARRAGCGPVGAFTVAIGAGAPSVVVLVPYPSIADYAALSGKLSADPSYARAAAPFLESKPEGPPYVSLDVKLMRAFPHFPRLELPGVAGSAKSRIFELRTYYSPSEKAGTTKIGMFDTGGEVDIFRRTGLTPVFFAKDLTGPRLPSLTYLLTFPDLATRERSWSRFGADPDWRRLSETPGLTNSEIITGIDNQILSPTPYSQI
;
A
#
# COMPACT_ATOMS: atom_id res chain seq x y z
N MET A 1 17.60 53.62 -50.46
CA MET A 1 18.11 53.29 -51.85
C MET A 1 17.55 51.92 -52.20
N ALA A 2 16.59 51.96 -53.10
CA ALA A 2 15.98 50.74 -53.66
C ALA A 2 16.68 50.44 -54.99
N TYR A 3 16.90 49.20 -55.28
CA TYR A 3 17.14 48.73 -56.66
C TYR A 3 16.45 47.37 -56.89
N PRO A 4 16.05 47.13 -58.13
CA PRO A 4 14.80 46.43 -58.41
C PRO A 4 15.00 44.97 -58.94
N ILE A 5 13.85 44.34 -59.03
CA ILE A 5 13.54 43.03 -59.60
C ILE A 5 13.92 42.93 -61.09
N ASP A 6 14.47 41.80 -61.50
CA ASP A 6 14.34 41.36 -62.91
C ASP A 6 13.83 39.93 -63.00
N ARG A 7 12.71 39.80 -63.72
CA ARG A 7 12.07 38.55 -64.13
C ARG A 7 12.48 38.25 -65.54
N ARG A 8 12.99 37.05 -65.84
CA ARG A 8 12.69 36.35 -67.14
C ARG A 8 13.28 34.93 -67.14
N SER A 9 12.31 33.98 -67.05
CA SER A 9 12.14 32.81 -67.93
C SER A 9 13.33 31.92 -68.28
N LEU A 10 13.23 30.63 -67.90
CA LEU A 10 13.28 29.57 -68.94
C LEU A 10 12.60 28.29 -68.40
N MET A 11 11.65 27.83 -69.22
CA MET A 11 11.03 26.51 -69.07
C MET A 11 12.05 25.45 -69.54
N ALA A 12 12.04 24.26 -68.89
CA ALA A 12 12.07 22.96 -69.55
C ALA A 12 12.11 21.81 -68.53
N GLY A 13 11.31 20.78 -68.78
CA GLY A 13 11.62 19.41 -68.42
C GLY A 13 10.79 18.78 -67.34
N ALA A 14 9.61 18.30 -67.71
CA ALA A 14 8.84 17.35 -66.90
C ALA A 14 9.53 16.00 -66.80
N ALA A 15 9.70 15.50 -65.58
CA ALA A 15 9.82 14.07 -65.32
C ALA A 15 9.01 13.77 -64.03
N LEU A 16 7.84 13.19 -64.23
CA LEU A 16 6.97 12.66 -63.19
C LEU A 16 7.60 11.39 -62.62
N GLY A 17 8.29 11.51 -61.50
CA GLY A 17 8.67 10.41 -60.64
C GLY A 17 7.70 10.33 -59.50
N SER A 18 6.74 9.42 -59.53
CA SER A 18 5.85 9.13 -58.42
C SER A 18 6.63 8.49 -57.27
N ILE A 19 6.98 9.27 -56.28
CA ILE A 19 7.48 8.76 -55.00
C ILE A 19 6.26 8.35 -54.18
N THR A 20 6.00 7.05 -54.14
CA THR A 20 5.03 6.47 -53.19
C THR A 20 5.69 6.52 -51.82
N LEU A 21 5.30 7.50 -51.00
CA LEU A 21 5.60 7.52 -49.56
C LEU A 21 4.79 6.39 -48.93
N LEU A 22 5.44 5.25 -48.67
CA LEU A 22 4.97 4.25 -47.77
C LEU A 22 5.00 4.86 -46.35
N SER A 23 3.89 5.40 -45.92
CA SER A 23 3.64 5.73 -44.52
C SER A 23 3.56 4.42 -43.74
N THR A 24 4.66 3.99 -43.15
CA THR A 24 4.63 3.01 -42.08
C THR A 24 3.96 3.70 -40.87
N GLU A 25 2.66 3.58 -40.79
CA GLU A 25 1.97 3.80 -39.50
C GLU A 25 2.57 2.78 -38.53
N ALA A 26 3.48 3.21 -37.67
CA ALA A 26 3.86 2.46 -36.50
C ALA A 26 2.60 2.40 -35.62
N GLU A 27 1.91 1.26 -35.66
CA GLU A 27 0.87 0.95 -34.68
C GLU A 27 1.51 1.10 -33.29
N ALA A 28 1.16 2.19 -32.61
CA ALA A 28 1.47 2.37 -31.20
C ALA A 28 0.79 1.21 -30.46
N GLN A 29 1.60 0.24 -30.03
CA GLN A 29 1.11 -0.81 -29.14
C GLN A 29 0.43 -0.11 -27.95
N PRO A 30 -0.81 -0.51 -27.60
CA PRO A 30 -1.47 0.06 -26.44
C PRO A 30 -0.60 -0.24 -25.23
N HIS A 31 -0.01 0.80 -24.65
CA HIS A 31 0.59 0.70 -23.32
C HIS A 31 -0.50 0.13 -22.42
N ALA A 32 -0.25 -1.06 -21.86
CA ALA A 32 -1.14 -1.63 -20.86
C ALA A 32 -1.35 -0.52 -19.80
N ALA A 33 -2.61 -0.10 -19.64
CA ALA A 33 -2.93 0.95 -18.68
C ALA A 33 -2.39 0.54 -17.32
N ALA A 34 -1.50 1.37 -16.75
CA ALA A 34 -0.93 1.10 -15.44
C ALA A 34 -2.08 0.86 -14.45
N ALA A 35 -1.99 -0.21 -13.68
CA ALA A 35 -3.04 -0.56 -12.72
C ALA A 35 -3.25 0.61 -11.75
N THR A 36 -4.50 1.01 -11.55
CA THR A 36 -4.84 2.07 -10.58
C THR A 36 -4.42 1.61 -9.18
N PRO A 37 -3.60 2.41 -8.45
CA PRO A 37 -3.20 2.07 -7.10
C PRO A 37 -4.39 1.96 -6.15
N GLU A 38 -4.41 0.88 -5.36
CA GLU A 38 -5.41 0.66 -4.30
C GLU A 38 -5.31 1.73 -3.21
N ILE A 39 -6.42 1.91 -2.51
CA ILE A 39 -6.50 2.66 -1.25
C ILE A 39 -6.54 1.65 -0.12
N TYR A 40 -5.75 1.87 0.91
CA TYR A 40 -5.76 1.07 2.11
C TYR A 40 -6.28 1.88 3.29
N GLU A 41 -7.16 1.27 4.08
CA GLU A 41 -7.54 1.77 5.38
C GLU A 41 -6.92 0.87 6.45
N LEU A 42 -6.14 1.46 7.33
CA LEU A 42 -5.57 0.79 8.49
C LEU A 42 -6.34 1.27 9.73
N ARG A 43 -7.11 0.37 10.34
CA ARG A 43 -7.86 0.60 11.59
C ARG A 43 -7.10 -0.02 12.73
N THR A 44 -6.82 0.75 13.79
CA THR A 44 -6.25 0.23 15.03
C THR A 44 -7.27 0.38 16.15
N TYR A 45 -7.84 -0.74 16.56
CA TYR A 45 -8.73 -0.81 17.70
C TYR A 45 -7.91 -0.98 18.97
N HIS A 46 -7.87 0.03 19.82
CA HIS A 46 -7.21 -0.02 21.13
C HIS A 46 -8.13 -0.67 22.15
N LEU A 47 -7.61 -1.63 22.90
CA LEU A 47 -8.37 -2.47 23.80
C LEU A 47 -7.79 -2.38 25.23
N VAL A 48 -8.56 -2.83 26.19
CA VAL A 48 -8.06 -3.29 27.50
C VAL A 48 -8.17 -4.81 27.59
N ASN A 49 -7.40 -5.40 28.49
CA ASN A 49 -7.53 -6.83 28.76
C ASN A 49 -8.95 -7.17 29.23
N GLY A 50 -9.52 -8.24 28.69
CA GLY A 50 -10.87 -8.68 29.05
C GLY A 50 -11.77 -8.88 27.82
N PRO A 51 -13.10 -8.76 27.97
CA PRO A 51 -14.06 -9.18 26.94
C PRO A 51 -14.15 -8.29 25.70
N MET A 52 -13.44 -7.16 25.66
CA MET A 52 -13.43 -6.28 24.47
C MET A 52 -12.93 -7.01 23.24
N LYS A 53 -11.84 -7.78 23.39
CA LYS A 53 -11.27 -8.51 22.25
C LYS A 53 -12.24 -9.53 21.68
N GLU A 54 -12.92 -10.29 22.50
CA GLU A 54 -13.90 -11.30 22.08
C GLU A 54 -15.07 -10.68 21.31
N ARG A 55 -15.57 -9.52 21.77
CA ARG A 55 -16.63 -8.78 21.09
C ARG A 55 -16.18 -8.25 19.74
N LEU A 56 -14.96 -7.68 19.70
CA LEU A 56 -14.37 -7.20 18.45
C LEU A 56 -14.11 -8.35 17.47
N ASP A 57 -13.58 -9.47 17.93
CA ASP A 57 -13.34 -10.65 17.11
C ASP A 57 -14.67 -11.17 16.51
N ALA A 58 -15.72 -11.27 17.29
CA ALA A 58 -17.06 -11.66 16.82
C ALA A 58 -17.58 -10.69 15.76
N TYR A 59 -17.49 -9.38 16.02
CA TYR A 59 -17.90 -8.35 15.05
C TYR A 59 -17.11 -8.44 13.73
N LEU A 60 -15.79 -8.52 13.83
CA LEU A 60 -14.95 -8.59 12.63
C LEU A 60 -15.23 -9.86 11.83
N LYS A 61 -15.22 -11.02 12.49
CA LYS A 61 -15.41 -12.32 11.85
C LYS A 61 -16.80 -12.50 11.26
N ASP A 62 -17.86 -12.19 12.04
CA ASP A 62 -19.21 -12.61 11.70
C ASP A 62 -20.04 -11.50 11.02
N ALA A 63 -19.62 -10.23 11.15
CA ALA A 63 -20.32 -9.09 10.54
C ALA A 63 -19.46 -8.35 9.51
N PHE A 64 -18.32 -7.75 9.92
CA PHE A 64 -17.60 -6.80 9.08
C PHE A 64 -16.92 -7.47 7.86
N LEU A 65 -16.13 -8.52 8.07
CA LEU A 65 -15.39 -9.17 6.97
C LEU A 65 -16.34 -9.74 5.88
N PRO A 66 -17.43 -10.46 6.23
CA PRO A 66 -18.40 -10.91 5.23
C PRO A 66 -19.07 -9.76 4.48
N ALA A 67 -19.41 -8.66 5.17
CA ALA A 67 -20.04 -7.50 4.54
C ALA A 67 -19.06 -6.70 3.66
N ALA A 68 -17.82 -6.49 4.09
CA ALA A 68 -16.78 -5.86 3.29
C ALA A 68 -16.55 -6.61 1.96
N ARG A 69 -16.50 -7.94 2.03
CA ARG A 69 -16.39 -8.80 0.83
C ARG A 69 -17.57 -8.62 -0.11
N ARG A 70 -18.81 -8.60 0.41
CA ARG A 70 -20.01 -8.34 -0.42
C ARG A 70 -19.99 -6.94 -1.03
N ALA A 71 -19.41 -5.97 -0.34
CA ALA A 71 -19.22 -4.61 -0.82
C ALA A 71 -18.10 -4.45 -1.87
N GLY A 72 -17.34 -5.53 -2.16
CA GLY A 72 -16.24 -5.53 -3.11
C GLY A 72 -14.89 -5.07 -2.52
N CYS A 73 -14.76 -5.08 -1.17
CA CYS A 73 -13.53 -4.73 -0.46
C CYS A 73 -12.82 -5.99 0.04
N GLY A 74 -11.50 -5.95 0.08
CA GLY A 74 -10.70 -7.08 0.59
C GLY A 74 -9.78 -7.70 -0.46
N PRO A 75 -8.97 -8.70 -0.04
CA PRO A 75 -9.02 -9.43 1.24
C PRO A 75 -8.66 -8.56 2.44
N VAL A 76 -9.39 -8.73 3.55
CA VAL A 76 -9.19 -7.95 4.78
C VAL A 76 -8.20 -8.66 5.70
N GLY A 77 -7.12 -7.96 6.07
CA GLY A 77 -6.20 -8.42 7.11
C GLY A 77 -6.70 -8.04 8.49
N ALA A 78 -6.64 -8.98 9.44
CA ALA A 78 -6.94 -8.73 10.84
C ALA A 78 -5.85 -9.34 11.71
N PHE A 79 -5.25 -8.52 12.56
CA PHE A 79 -4.04 -8.90 13.31
C PHE A 79 -4.12 -8.43 14.75
N THR A 80 -3.48 -9.16 15.66
CA THR A 80 -3.18 -8.68 17.01
C THR A 80 -1.75 -8.15 17.06
N VAL A 81 -1.51 -7.08 17.81
CA VAL A 81 -0.16 -6.59 18.08
C VAL A 81 0.52 -7.56 19.06
N ALA A 82 1.53 -8.27 18.57
CA ALA A 82 2.31 -9.21 19.38
C ALA A 82 3.50 -8.51 20.07
N ILE A 83 4.20 -7.63 19.34
CA ILE A 83 5.33 -6.84 19.86
C ILE A 83 5.21 -5.43 19.29
N GLY A 84 5.32 -4.42 20.14
CA GLY A 84 5.30 -3.01 19.77
C GLY A 84 4.38 -2.16 20.61
N ALA A 85 4.32 -0.88 20.29
CA ALA A 85 3.49 0.07 21.01
C ALA A 85 1.99 -0.19 20.78
N GLY A 86 1.16 0.14 21.77
CA GLY A 86 -0.30 0.11 21.66
C GLY A 86 -0.95 -1.24 21.95
N ALA A 87 -0.23 -2.27 22.41
CA ALA A 87 -0.85 -3.51 22.88
C ALA A 87 -1.59 -3.30 24.21
N PRO A 88 -2.77 -3.95 24.41
CA PRO A 88 -3.47 -4.81 23.48
C PRO A 88 -4.24 -4.03 22.41
N SER A 89 -4.04 -4.40 21.12
CA SER A 89 -4.75 -3.79 20.00
C SER A 89 -5.01 -4.83 18.91
N VAL A 90 -6.05 -4.58 18.11
CA VAL A 90 -6.32 -5.28 16.87
C VAL A 90 -6.16 -4.31 15.70
N VAL A 91 -5.30 -4.66 14.77
CA VAL A 91 -5.04 -3.91 13.54
C VAL A 91 -5.80 -4.57 12.40
N VAL A 92 -6.59 -3.78 11.66
CA VAL A 92 -7.38 -4.25 10.52
C VAL A 92 -6.96 -3.48 9.28
N LEU A 93 -6.51 -4.19 8.26
CA LEU A 93 -6.15 -3.65 6.94
C LEU A 93 -7.27 -3.94 5.96
N VAL A 94 -7.88 -2.89 5.41
CA VAL A 94 -8.96 -2.99 4.42
C VAL A 94 -8.48 -2.40 3.10
N PRO A 95 -8.25 -3.19 2.05
CA PRO A 95 -7.97 -2.70 0.72
C PRO A 95 -9.26 -2.34 -0.03
N TYR A 96 -9.20 -1.23 -0.77
CA TYR A 96 -10.26 -0.72 -1.64
C TYR A 96 -9.73 -0.52 -3.06
N PRO A 97 -10.49 -0.86 -4.09
CA PRO A 97 -10.09 -0.59 -5.49
C PRO A 97 -9.86 0.91 -5.76
N SER A 98 -10.59 1.79 -5.06
CA SER A 98 -10.50 3.24 -5.23
C SER A 98 -10.94 4.00 -3.99
N ILE A 99 -10.67 5.31 -3.97
CA ILE A 99 -11.16 6.22 -2.91
C ILE A 99 -12.69 6.33 -2.93
N ALA A 100 -13.34 6.17 -4.09
CA ALA A 100 -14.78 6.14 -4.20
C ALA A 100 -15.38 4.90 -3.52
N ASP A 101 -14.72 3.75 -3.62
CA ASP A 101 -15.15 2.52 -2.92
C ASP A 101 -15.01 2.65 -1.41
N TYR A 102 -13.92 3.29 -0.93
CA TYR A 102 -13.79 3.65 0.49
C TYR A 102 -14.96 4.53 0.95
N ALA A 103 -15.25 5.60 0.23
CA ALA A 103 -16.34 6.52 0.58
C ALA A 103 -17.72 5.84 0.54
N ALA A 104 -17.92 4.88 -0.36
CA ALA A 104 -19.19 4.18 -0.52
C ALA A 104 -19.41 3.07 0.52
N LEU A 105 -18.36 2.58 1.21
CA LEU A 105 -18.47 1.40 2.09
C LEU A 105 -19.52 1.61 3.18
N SER A 106 -19.52 2.75 3.87
CA SER A 106 -20.46 3.01 4.97
C SER A 106 -21.93 2.89 4.52
N GLY A 107 -22.26 3.47 3.35
CA GLY A 107 -23.59 3.35 2.76
C GLY A 107 -23.95 1.91 2.37
N LYS A 108 -22.99 1.17 1.78
CA LYS A 108 -23.19 -0.25 1.42
C LYS A 108 -23.45 -1.11 2.67
N LEU A 109 -22.69 -0.87 3.76
CA LEU A 109 -22.88 -1.58 5.03
C LEU A 109 -24.25 -1.26 5.64
N SER A 110 -24.64 0.02 5.69
CA SER A 110 -25.93 0.45 6.23
C SER A 110 -27.13 -0.13 5.45
N ALA A 111 -26.95 -0.37 4.17
CA ALA A 111 -27.97 -0.96 3.31
C ALA A 111 -28.00 -2.51 3.36
N ASP A 112 -27.06 -3.16 4.06
CA ASP A 112 -26.98 -4.63 4.17
C ASP A 112 -27.70 -5.15 5.41
N PRO A 113 -28.90 -5.76 5.29
CA PRO A 113 -29.65 -6.25 6.46
C PRO A 113 -28.94 -7.39 7.21
N SER A 114 -28.08 -8.15 6.51
CA SER A 114 -27.30 -9.21 7.16
C SER A 114 -26.20 -8.62 8.05
N TYR A 115 -25.53 -7.56 7.54
CA TYR A 115 -24.57 -6.80 8.34
C TYR A 115 -25.26 -6.14 9.54
N ALA A 116 -26.36 -5.44 9.34
CA ALA A 116 -27.07 -4.74 10.41
C ALA A 116 -27.42 -5.69 11.58
N ARG A 117 -27.95 -6.88 11.28
CA ARG A 117 -28.27 -7.89 12.32
C ARG A 117 -27.03 -8.43 13.02
N ALA A 118 -26.00 -8.80 12.26
CA ALA A 118 -24.80 -9.40 12.83
C ALA A 118 -23.95 -8.38 13.62
N ALA A 119 -23.95 -7.11 13.21
CA ALA A 119 -23.17 -6.04 13.82
C ALA A 119 -23.85 -5.39 15.03
N ALA A 120 -25.17 -5.52 15.20
CA ALA A 120 -25.94 -4.84 16.25
C ALA A 120 -25.33 -5.01 17.68
N PRO A 121 -24.90 -6.20 18.13
CA PRO A 121 -24.30 -6.35 19.46
C PRO A 121 -23.03 -5.53 19.68
N PHE A 122 -22.32 -5.18 18.62
CA PHE A 122 -21.11 -4.35 18.63
C PHE A 122 -21.43 -2.87 18.47
N LEU A 123 -22.26 -2.52 17.47
CA LEU A 123 -22.57 -1.14 17.11
C LEU A 123 -23.48 -0.44 18.13
N GLU A 124 -24.33 -1.19 18.81
CA GLU A 124 -25.29 -0.69 19.81
C GLU A 124 -24.77 -0.85 21.24
N SER A 125 -23.45 -1.04 21.40
CA SER A 125 -22.81 -1.18 22.71
C SER A 125 -23.03 0.08 23.56
N LYS A 126 -23.31 -0.15 24.84
CA LYS A 126 -23.55 0.93 25.82
C LYS A 126 -22.24 1.41 26.46
N PRO A 127 -22.22 2.62 27.06
CA PRO A 127 -21.03 3.17 27.72
C PRO A 127 -20.46 2.27 28.83
N GLU A 128 -21.31 1.48 29.51
CA GLU A 128 -20.90 0.57 30.57
C GLU A 128 -20.12 -0.66 30.05
N GLY A 129 -20.15 -0.92 28.77
CA GLY A 129 -19.46 -2.03 28.13
C GLY A 129 -18.96 -1.68 26.73
N PRO A 130 -18.07 -0.70 26.61
CA PRO A 130 -17.60 -0.27 25.27
C PRO A 130 -16.87 -1.41 24.57
N PRO A 131 -16.98 -1.52 23.24
CA PRO A 131 -16.37 -2.61 22.49
C PRO A 131 -14.88 -2.38 22.21
N TYR A 132 -14.37 -1.18 22.42
CA TYR A 132 -12.97 -0.76 22.34
C TYR A 132 -12.77 0.54 23.14
N VAL A 133 -11.52 0.90 23.42
CA VAL A 133 -11.16 2.16 24.09
C VAL A 133 -11.18 3.33 23.09
N SER A 134 -10.49 3.15 21.95
CA SER A 134 -10.45 4.11 20.86
C SER A 134 -10.17 3.40 19.54
N LEU A 135 -10.45 4.10 18.45
CA LEU A 135 -10.20 3.65 17.08
C LEU A 135 -9.39 4.71 16.35
N ASP A 136 -8.18 4.34 15.92
CA ASP A 136 -7.39 5.14 15.00
C ASP A 136 -7.60 4.64 13.58
N VAL A 137 -7.74 5.58 12.65
CA VAL A 137 -7.91 5.27 11.22
C VAL A 137 -6.87 6.04 10.41
N LYS A 138 -6.13 5.30 9.58
CA LYS A 138 -5.18 5.85 8.63
C LYS A 138 -5.59 5.46 7.22
N LEU A 139 -5.65 6.43 6.30
CA LEU A 139 -5.81 6.18 4.88
C LEU A 139 -4.46 6.26 4.18
N MET A 140 -4.24 5.35 3.25
CA MET A 140 -3.00 5.22 2.51
C MET A 140 -3.30 4.94 1.04
N ARG A 141 -2.37 5.33 0.15
CA ARG A 141 -2.42 4.98 -1.27
C ARG A 141 -1.25 4.09 -1.62
N ALA A 142 -1.51 2.97 -2.25
CA ALA A 142 -0.49 2.05 -2.77
C ALA A 142 0.51 2.79 -3.67
N PHE A 143 1.76 2.32 -3.69
CA PHE A 143 2.77 2.87 -4.60
C PHE A 143 2.41 2.54 -6.06
N PRO A 144 2.75 3.42 -7.02
CA PRO A 144 2.44 3.21 -8.43
C PRO A 144 2.96 1.89 -9.00
N HIS A 145 4.18 1.45 -8.62
CA HIS A 145 4.78 0.20 -9.09
C HIS A 145 4.54 -0.98 -8.13
N PHE A 146 3.83 -0.75 -7.02
CA PHE A 146 3.27 -1.78 -6.15
C PHE A 146 1.78 -1.47 -5.92
N PRO A 147 0.96 -1.46 -7.01
CA PRO A 147 -0.38 -0.85 -6.98
C PRO A 147 -1.42 -1.66 -6.23
N ARG A 148 -1.12 -2.92 -5.88
CA ARG A 148 -2.05 -3.83 -5.23
C ARG A 148 -1.40 -4.61 -4.11
N LEU A 149 -2.22 -4.99 -3.14
CA LEU A 149 -1.82 -5.89 -2.07
C LEU A 149 -1.44 -7.25 -2.67
N GLU A 150 -0.28 -7.76 -2.28
CA GLU A 150 0.15 -9.12 -2.61
C GLU A 150 -0.18 -10.06 -1.46
N LEU A 151 -0.88 -11.14 -1.79
CA LEU A 151 -1.09 -12.22 -0.82
C LEU A 151 0.17 -13.05 -0.73
N PRO A 152 0.72 -13.23 0.47
CA PRO A 152 1.92 -14.03 0.62
C PRO A 152 1.61 -15.48 0.27
N GLY A 153 2.24 -15.99 -0.78
CA GLY A 153 2.28 -17.41 -1.13
C GLY A 153 3.16 -18.18 -0.14
N VAL A 154 2.84 -18.11 1.16
CA VAL A 154 3.70 -18.67 2.19
C VAL A 154 3.46 -20.18 2.29
N ALA A 155 4.47 -20.95 1.89
CA ALA A 155 4.60 -22.34 2.28
C ALA A 155 4.79 -22.38 3.81
N GLY A 156 3.75 -22.78 4.53
CA GLY A 156 3.75 -22.90 5.99
C GLY A 156 2.35 -22.78 6.55
N SER A 157 2.10 -23.34 7.74
CA SER A 157 0.79 -23.22 8.36
C SER A 157 0.48 -21.73 8.60
N ALA A 158 -0.71 -21.30 8.23
CA ALA A 158 -1.21 -19.95 8.50
C ALA A 158 -1.09 -19.51 9.98
N LYS A 159 -0.85 -20.45 10.88
CA LYS A 159 -0.82 -20.25 12.33
C LYS A 159 0.52 -19.75 12.88
N SER A 160 1.64 -19.88 12.18
CA SER A 160 2.97 -19.52 12.70
C SER A 160 3.56 -18.26 12.07
N ARG A 161 3.00 -17.77 10.96
CA ARG A 161 3.54 -16.59 10.29
C ARG A 161 3.30 -15.32 11.10
N ILE A 162 4.24 -14.42 10.99
CA ILE A 162 4.17 -13.09 11.57
C ILE A 162 4.18 -12.04 10.47
N PHE A 163 3.68 -10.87 10.80
CA PHE A 163 3.74 -9.70 9.95
C PHE A 163 4.51 -8.58 10.64
N GLU A 164 5.23 -7.79 9.88
CA GLU A 164 5.93 -6.60 10.36
C GLU A 164 5.35 -5.38 9.70
N LEU A 165 4.66 -4.55 10.49
CA LEU A 165 4.11 -3.26 10.07
C LEU A 165 5.12 -2.18 10.40
N ARG A 166 5.55 -1.42 9.40
CA ARG A 166 6.50 -0.32 9.59
C ARG A 166 5.95 0.97 9.01
N THR A 167 6.12 2.05 9.74
CA THR A 167 5.83 3.41 9.26
C THR A 167 7.10 4.25 9.36
N TYR A 168 7.48 4.90 8.25
CA TYR A 168 8.62 5.78 8.16
C TYR A 168 8.14 7.22 8.07
N TYR A 169 8.66 8.08 8.93
CA TYR A 169 8.36 9.50 8.99
C TYR A 169 9.49 10.29 8.36
N SER A 170 9.16 11.30 7.59
CA SER A 170 10.15 12.14 6.91
C SER A 170 10.08 13.60 7.38
N PRO A 171 11.21 14.35 7.33
CA PRO A 171 11.26 15.73 7.81
C PRO A 171 10.54 16.73 6.90
N SER A 172 10.23 16.35 5.66
CA SER A 172 9.55 17.21 4.67
C SER A 172 8.88 16.37 3.59
N GLU A 173 7.96 16.98 2.84
CA GLU A 173 7.30 16.36 1.67
C GLU A 173 8.32 15.90 0.62
N LYS A 174 9.38 16.69 0.38
CA LYS A 174 10.46 16.32 -0.53
C LYS A 174 11.18 15.07 -0.05
N ALA A 175 11.56 15.00 1.21
CA ALA A 175 12.24 13.83 1.80
C ALA A 175 11.34 12.59 1.75
N GLY A 176 10.04 12.74 2.07
CA GLY A 176 9.06 11.66 1.96
C GLY A 176 8.91 11.14 0.52
N THR A 177 8.84 12.05 -0.45
CA THR A 177 8.82 11.68 -1.87
C THR A 177 10.09 10.96 -2.30
N THR A 178 11.25 11.43 -1.83
CA THR A 178 12.54 10.78 -2.08
C THR A 178 12.56 9.37 -1.51
N LYS A 179 12.12 9.17 -0.26
CA LYS A 179 12.06 7.84 0.35
C LYS A 179 11.11 6.89 -0.37
N ILE A 180 9.94 7.38 -0.79
CA ILE A 180 9.02 6.61 -1.63
C ILE A 180 9.68 6.21 -2.95
N GLY A 181 10.40 7.12 -3.61
CA GLY A 181 11.13 6.84 -4.84
C GLY A 181 12.19 5.76 -4.70
N MET A 182 12.87 5.66 -3.56
CA MET A 182 13.83 4.56 -3.30
C MET A 182 13.15 3.20 -3.35
N PHE A 183 11.94 3.07 -2.77
CA PHE A 183 11.15 1.85 -2.84
C PHE A 183 10.57 1.63 -4.23
N ASP A 184 9.84 2.61 -4.75
CA ASP A 184 8.94 2.47 -5.90
C ASP A 184 9.69 2.29 -7.23
N THR A 185 10.75 3.08 -7.45
CA THR A 185 11.55 3.09 -8.68
C THR A 185 13.05 2.89 -8.48
N GLY A 186 13.52 3.01 -7.23
CA GLY A 186 14.95 2.92 -6.88
C GLY A 186 15.44 1.50 -6.63
N GLY A 187 14.59 0.48 -6.76
CA GLY A 187 14.96 -0.93 -6.64
C GLY A 187 14.97 -1.50 -5.22
N GLU A 188 14.58 -0.72 -4.18
CA GLU A 188 14.56 -1.20 -2.80
C GLU A 188 13.60 -2.39 -2.63
N VAL A 189 12.45 -2.42 -3.33
CA VAL A 189 11.50 -3.55 -3.32
C VAL A 189 12.12 -4.83 -3.87
N ASP A 190 12.91 -4.75 -4.95
CA ASP A 190 13.59 -5.91 -5.51
C ASP A 190 14.67 -6.45 -4.56
N ILE A 191 15.38 -5.54 -3.86
CA ILE A 191 16.31 -5.92 -2.81
C ILE A 191 15.57 -6.64 -1.66
N PHE A 192 14.40 -6.14 -1.25
CA PHE A 192 13.57 -6.79 -0.25
C PHE A 192 13.27 -8.24 -0.65
N ARG A 193 12.75 -8.45 -1.85
CA ARG A 193 12.37 -9.78 -2.34
C ARG A 193 13.53 -10.77 -2.34
N ARG A 194 14.69 -10.39 -2.90
CA ARG A 194 15.85 -11.29 -3.01
C ARG A 194 16.54 -11.57 -1.68
N THR A 195 16.35 -10.71 -0.66
CA THR A 195 16.92 -10.91 0.68
C THR A 195 15.97 -11.64 1.63
N GLY A 196 14.74 -11.96 1.17
CA GLY A 196 13.75 -12.70 1.93
C GLY A 196 12.82 -11.83 2.79
N LEU A 197 12.83 -10.51 2.56
CA LEU A 197 11.81 -9.59 3.06
C LEU A 197 10.61 -9.70 2.12
N THR A 198 9.56 -10.40 2.53
CA THR A 198 8.39 -10.68 1.67
C THR A 198 7.35 -9.58 1.82
N PRO A 199 7.15 -8.71 0.80
CA PRO A 199 6.19 -7.63 0.86
C PRO A 199 4.74 -8.12 0.81
N VAL A 200 3.86 -7.37 1.48
CA VAL A 200 2.40 -7.47 1.37
C VAL A 200 1.83 -6.22 0.73
N PHE A 201 2.25 -5.03 1.18
CA PHE A 201 1.96 -3.76 0.53
C PHE A 201 3.01 -2.71 0.86
N PHE A 202 3.09 -1.68 0.01
CA PHE A 202 3.75 -0.39 0.26
C PHE A 202 2.78 0.73 -0.06
N ALA A 203 2.71 1.76 0.80
CA ALA A 203 1.78 2.86 0.60
C ALA A 203 2.30 4.19 1.14
N LYS A 204 1.92 5.29 0.47
CA LYS A 204 2.03 6.65 0.99
C LYS A 204 0.85 6.90 1.94
N ASP A 205 1.12 7.38 3.14
CA ASP A 205 0.09 7.78 4.08
C ASP A 205 -0.58 9.09 3.57
N LEU A 206 -1.91 9.07 3.50
CA LEU A 206 -2.73 10.23 3.10
C LEU A 206 -3.24 10.98 4.33
N THR A 207 -3.48 10.23 5.43
CA THR A 207 -3.91 10.77 6.72
C THR A 207 -3.10 10.12 7.83
N GLY A 208 -2.95 10.81 8.96
CA GLY A 208 -2.26 10.28 10.14
C GLY A 208 -1.74 11.40 11.03
N PRO A 209 -1.27 11.07 12.23
CA PRO A 209 -0.85 12.07 13.23
C PRO A 209 0.49 12.72 12.90
N ARG A 210 1.33 12.08 12.09
CA ARG A 210 2.69 12.53 11.74
C ARG A 210 2.93 12.33 10.24
N LEU A 211 2.65 13.36 9.44
CA LEU A 211 2.93 13.37 8.00
C LEU A 211 4.11 14.31 7.71
N PRO A 212 4.85 14.11 6.61
CA PRO A 212 4.69 13.05 5.63
C PRO A 212 5.23 11.71 6.10
N SER A 213 4.57 10.63 5.72
CA SER A 213 4.98 9.27 6.07
C SER A 213 4.60 8.26 4.99
N LEU A 214 5.23 7.10 5.06
CA LEU A 214 4.88 5.91 4.30
C LEU A 214 4.73 4.72 5.24
N THR A 215 3.88 3.79 4.88
CA THR A 215 3.65 2.56 5.66
C THR A 215 3.75 1.34 4.74
N TYR A 216 4.34 0.26 5.24
CA TYR A 216 4.38 -1.00 4.54
C TYR A 216 4.24 -2.19 5.49
N LEU A 217 3.86 -3.33 4.92
CA LEU A 217 3.68 -4.59 5.64
C LEU A 217 4.52 -5.68 4.98
N LEU A 218 5.32 -6.36 5.79
CA LEU A 218 6.06 -7.56 5.41
C LEU A 218 5.49 -8.78 6.11
N THR A 219 5.77 -9.98 5.58
CA THR A 219 5.43 -11.24 6.25
C THR A 219 6.63 -12.19 6.31
N PHE A 220 6.67 -12.99 7.36
CA PHE A 220 7.71 -13.99 7.61
C PHE A 220 7.11 -15.25 8.24
N PRO A 221 7.71 -16.43 8.02
CA PRO A 221 7.31 -17.64 8.71
C PRO A 221 7.44 -17.53 10.25
N ASP A 222 8.48 -16.83 10.73
CA ASP A 222 8.81 -16.66 12.13
C ASP A 222 9.81 -15.50 12.36
N LEU A 223 10.05 -15.15 13.64
CA LEU A 223 10.98 -14.10 14.05
C LEU A 223 12.44 -14.42 13.64
N ALA A 224 12.87 -15.66 13.72
CA ALA A 224 14.23 -16.02 13.37
C ALA A 224 14.50 -15.84 11.85
N THR A 225 13.52 -16.14 11.03
CA THR A 225 13.59 -15.88 9.58
C THR A 225 13.60 -14.38 9.30
N ARG A 226 12.76 -13.59 10.01
CA ARG A 226 12.78 -12.15 9.94
C ARG A 226 14.18 -11.57 10.22
N GLU A 227 14.82 -11.96 11.32
CA GLU A 227 16.16 -11.48 11.69
C GLU A 227 17.20 -11.80 10.61
N ARG A 228 17.19 -13.02 10.09
CA ARG A 228 18.11 -13.41 9.00
C ARG A 228 17.87 -12.59 7.73
N SER A 229 16.61 -12.32 7.39
CA SER A 229 16.27 -11.55 6.19
C SER A 229 16.70 -10.09 6.31
N TRP A 230 16.48 -9.45 7.46
CA TRP A 230 16.96 -8.10 7.72
C TRP A 230 18.50 -8.02 7.73
N SER A 231 19.18 -9.03 8.27
CA SER A 231 20.65 -9.12 8.24
C SER A 231 21.18 -9.21 6.79
N ARG A 232 20.53 -10.04 5.95
CA ARG A 232 20.88 -10.14 4.53
C ARG A 232 20.64 -8.83 3.78
N PHE A 233 19.51 -8.16 4.06
CA PHE A 233 19.20 -6.86 3.48
C PHE A 233 20.25 -5.81 3.83
N GLY A 234 20.63 -5.69 5.11
CA GLY A 234 21.67 -4.75 5.54
C GLY A 234 23.05 -5.04 4.96
N ALA A 235 23.32 -6.30 4.58
CA ALA A 235 24.59 -6.72 3.96
C ALA A 235 24.57 -6.61 2.42
N ASP A 236 23.40 -6.41 1.80
CA ASP A 236 23.26 -6.38 0.35
C ASP A 236 24.02 -5.19 -0.27
N PRO A 237 24.87 -5.40 -1.29
CA PRO A 237 25.71 -4.34 -1.85
C PRO A 237 24.92 -3.25 -2.58
N ASP A 238 23.75 -3.60 -3.18
CA ASP A 238 22.93 -2.60 -3.85
C ASP A 238 22.19 -1.75 -2.84
N TRP A 239 21.75 -2.34 -1.71
CA TRP A 239 21.20 -1.58 -0.60
C TRP A 239 22.21 -0.60 -0.01
N ARG A 240 23.44 -1.03 0.24
CA ARG A 240 24.50 -0.14 0.76
C ARG A 240 24.72 1.02 -0.19
N ARG A 241 24.90 0.74 -1.48
CA ARG A 241 25.09 1.80 -2.50
C ARG A 241 23.92 2.77 -2.51
N LEU A 242 22.68 2.27 -2.49
CA LEU A 242 21.48 3.10 -2.49
C LEU A 242 21.40 3.96 -1.22
N SER A 243 21.54 3.36 -0.06
CA SER A 243 21.38 4.01 1.25
C SER A 243 22.52 4.94 1.66
N GLU A 244 23.70 4.81 1.04
CA GLU A 244 24.87 5.66 1.27
C GLU A 244 24.98 6.80 0.25
N THR A 245 24.10 6.82 -0.77
CA THR A 245 24.07 7.91 -1.76
C THR A 245 23.66 9.23 -1.10
N PRO A 246 24.42 10.32 -1.27
CA PRO A 246 24.07 11.63 -0.72
C PRO A 246 22.65 12.06 -1.15
N GLY A 247 21.85 12.55 -0.21
CA GLY A 247 20.45 12.88 -0.40
C GLY A 247 19.47 11.70 -0.25
N LEU A 248 19.97 10.46 -0.08
CA LEU A 248 19.18 9.26 0.13
C LEU A 248 19.43 8.59 1.48
N THR A 249 20.37 9.12 2.28
CA THR A 249 20.71 8.52 3.58
C THR A 249 19.54 8.64 4.56
N ASN A 250 19.37 7.65 5.42
CA ASN A 250 18.29 7.69 6.41
C ASN A 250 18.35 8.93 7.30
N SER A 251 19.53 9.42 7.64
CA SER A 251 19.71 10.65 8.44
C SER A 251 19.20 11.92 7.74
N GLU A 252 19.12 11.91 6.40
CA GLU A 252 18.64 13.05 5.61
C GLU A 252 17.14 13.01 5.36
N ILE A 253 16.57 11.80 5.23
CA ILE A 253 15.19 11.64 4.74
C ILE A 253 14.24 10.96 5.74
N ILE A 254 14.72 10.48 6.89
CA ILE A 254 13.92 9.79 7.92
C ILE A 254 14.11 10.49 9.27
N THR A 255 12.99 10.83 9.94
CA THR A 255 12.98 11.37 11.31
C THR A 255 12.62 10.34 12.37
N GLY A 256 12.04 9.22 11.98
CA GLY A 256 11.65 8.15 12.88
C GLY A 256 11.01 6.97 12.15
N ILE A 257 10.98 5.84 12.83
CA ILE A 257 10.42 4.60 12.34
C ILE A 257 9.61 3.98 13.47
N ASP A 258 8.31 3.78 13.24
CA ASP A 258 7.49 2.92 14.08
C ASP A 258 7.52 1.49 13.51
N ASN A 259 7.59 0.51 14.40
CA ASN A 259 7.66 -0.90 14.04
C ASN A 259 6.81 -1.73 14.98
N GLN A 260 5.95 -2.60 14.42
CA GLN A 260 5.12 -3.53 15.16
C GLN A 260 5.21 -4.93 14.53
N ILE A 261 5.30 -5.96 15.39
CA ILE A 261 5.12 -7.33 14.97
C ILE A 261 3.68 -7.74 15.26
N LEU A 262 3.03 -8.23 14.23
CA LEU A 262 1.62 -8.58 14.22
C LEU A 262 1.46 -10.10 14.05
N SER A 263 0.49 -10.67 14.76
CA SER A 263 0.04 -12.05 14.57
C SER A 263 -1.32 -12.05 13.90
N PRO A 264 -1.53 -12.80 12.81
CA PRO A 264 -2.83 -12.87 12.16
C PRO A 264 -3.85 -13.53 13.09
N THR A 265 -5.07 -12.99 13.09
CA THR A 265 -6.19 -13.66 13.76
C THR A 265 -6.63 -14.89 12.95
N PRO A 266 -7.34 -15.87 13.58
CA PRO A 266 -7.80 -17.05 12.84
C PRO A 266 -8.74 -16.76 11.67
N TYR A 267 -9.36 -15.58 11.63
CA TYR A 267 -10.27 -15.13 10.59
C TYR A 267 -9.65 -14.10 9.64
N SER A 268 -8.36 -13.74 9.80
CA SER A 268 -7.65 -12.91 8.83
C SER A 268 -7.65 -13.55 7.44
N GLN A 269 -7.86 -12.73 6.41
CA GLN A 269 -7.87 -13.18 5.02
C GLN A 269 -6.51 -13.00 4.33
N ILE A 270 -5.56 -12.45 5.07
CA ILE A 270 -4.17 -12.20 4.63
C ILE A 270 -3.22 -13.02 5.48
#